data_aef1f286a1b2cd45ffe8c588a0a93115
#
_entry.id   aef1f286a1b2cd45ffe8c588a0a93115
#
_cell.length_a   1.000
_cell.length_b   1.000
_cell.length_c   1.000
_cell.angle_alpha   90.00
_cell.angle_beta   90.00
_cell.angle_gamma   90.00
#
_symmetry.space_group_name_H-M   'P 1'
#
loop_
_entity.id
_entity.type
_entity.pdbx_description
1 polymer ?
#
loop_
_entity_poly.entity_id
_entity_poly.type
_entity_poly.pdbx_seq_one_letter_code
_entity_poly.pdbx_strand_id
1 'polypeptide(L)'
;MAAELNTTKFEEFISDYPIYEYRLLDAKALSVAERVRIVCQQECERYGTTWACPPAVGTLKECEDRIHSYDRAVFSSVAEVSDIMNMEEMLSTRDAHEELTTAVAEYLKGEGFDTFTLSTESCDICKECAYLKGEPCRHPERMHP
;
A
#
# COMPACT_ATOMS: atom_id res chain seq x y z
N MET A 1 -10.00 -6.06 23.62
CA MET A 1 -9.24 -7.14 22.94
C MET A 1 -9.19 -6.86 21.45
N ALA A 2 -8.02 -6.93 20.85
CA ALA A 2 -7.92 -6.83 19.41
C ALA A 2 -8.64 -8.04 18.77
N ALA A 3 -9.45 -7.80 17.73
CA ALA A 3 -10.06 -8.87 16.97
C ALA A 3 -8.96 -9.66 16.26
N GLU A 4 -9.02 -10.99 16.34
CA GLU A 4 -8.09 -11.84 15.61
C GLU A 4 -8.66 -12.17 14.23
N LEU A 5 -7.81 -12.14 13.22
CA LEU A 5 -8.16 -12.56 11.88
C LEU A 5 -8.43 -14.07 11.86
N ASN A 6 -9.59 -14.45 11.35
CA ASN A 6 -9.86 -15.85 11.05
C ASN A 6 -9.07 -16.24 9.78
N THR A 7 -7.93 -16.88 10.00
CA THR A 7 -7.01 -17.22 8.90
C THR A 7 -7.61 -18.23 7.93
N THR A 8 -8.43 -19.15 8.38
CA THR A 8 -9.11 -20.12 7.49
C THR A 8 -10.04 -19.41 6.50
N LYS A 9 -10.90 -18.52 7.00
CA LYS A 9 -11.76 -17.71 6.14
C LYS A 9 -10.97 -16.79 5.19
N PHE A 10 -9.90 -16.22 5.70
CA PHE A 10 -9.04 -15.36 4.90
C PHE A 10 -8.36 -16.15 3.79
N GLU A 11 -7.84 -17.34 4.08
CA GLU A 11 -7.24 -18.23 3.08
C GLU A 11 -8.24 -18.69 2.02
N GLU A 12 -9.47 -18.97 2.40
CA GLU A 12 -10.56 -19.27 1.45
C GLU A 12 -10.80 -18.07 0.52
N PHE A 13 -10.87 -16.85 1.07
CA PHE A 13 -11.05 -15.64 0.28
C PHE A 13 -9.90 -15.40 -0.70
N ILE A 14 -8.64 -15.46 -0.24
CA ILE A 14 -7.47 -15.18 -1.08
C ILE A 14 -7.17 -16.29 -2.09
N SER A 15 -7.78 -17.48 -1.95
CA SER A 15 -7.57 -18.58 -2.90
C SER A 15 -8.06 -18.27 -4.32
N ASP A 16 -8.96 -17.31 -4.47
CA ASP A 16 -9.45 -16.85 -5.76
C ASP A 16 -8.54 -15.80 -6.44
N TYR A 17 -7.46 -15.39 -5.75
CA TYR A 17 -6.53 -14.37 -6.22
C TYR A 17 -5.12 -14.93 -6.45
N PRO A 18 -4.34 -14.35 -7.35
CA PRO A 18 -2.98 -14.81 -7.64
C PRO A 18 -1.98 -14.36 -6.55
N ILE A 19 -2.22 -14.77 -5.31
CA ILE A 19 -1.35 -14.50 -4.17
C ILE A 19 -0.37 -15.65 -4.03
N TYR A 20 0.93 -15.34 -4.04
CA TYR A 20 1.97 -16.34 -3.86
C TYR A 20 2.14 -16.70 -2.39
N GLU A 21 2.24 -15.71 -1.52
CA GLU A 21 2.30 -15.89 -0.08
C GLU A 21 1.74 -14.68 0.68
N TYR A 22 1.30 -14.90 1.90
CA TYR A 22 1.01 -13.83 2.85
C TYR A 22 1.59 -14.17 4.22
N ARG A 23 1.80 -13.14 5.02
CA ARG A 23 2.26 -13.29 6.41
C ARG A 23 1.57 -12.28 7.30
N LEU A 24 1.17 -12.73 8.49
CA LEU A 24 0.76 -11.85 9.57
C LEU A 24 2.00 -11.49 10.38
N LEU A 25 2.42 -10.24 10.27
CA LEU A 25 3.55 -9.69 10.99
C LEU A 25 3.06 -8.76 12.10
N ASP A 26 3.84 -8.64 13.16
CA ASP A 26 3.66 -7.52 14.09
C ASP A 26 3.98 -6.22 13.33
N ALA A 27 3.04 -5.27 13.32
CA ALA A 27 3.23 -4.01 12.61
C ALA A 27 4.46 -3.22 13.12
N LYS A 28 4.82 -3.40 14.38
CA LYS A 28 6.01 -2.79 14.98
C LYS A 28 7.33 -3.39 14.45
N ALA A 29 7.29 -4.52 13.78
CA ALA A 29 8.45 -5.08 13.11
C ALA A 29 8.78 -4.38 11.78
N LEU A 30 7.85 -3.57 11.26
CA LEU A 30 8.08 -2.77 10.07
C LEU A 30 8.88 -1.51 10.42
N SER A 31 9.92 -1.26 9.66
CA SER A 31 10.78 -0.10 9.87
C SER A 31 10.67 0.91 8.73
N VAL A 32 10.82 2.16 9.08
CA VAL A 32 10.91 3.28 8.14
C VAL A 32 12.35 3.80 8.13
N ALA A 33 12.95 3.94 6.96
CA ALA A 33 14.35 4.29 6.84
C ALA A 33 14.55 5.56 6.00
N GLU A 34 15.39 6.47 6.50
CA GLU A 34 15.74 7.72 5.82
C GLU A 34 16.31 7.48 4.41
N ARG A 35 17.11 6.44 4.24
CA ARG A 35 17.67 6.08 2.91
C ARG A 35 16.59 5.90 1.83
N VAL A 36 15.42 5.39 2.18
CA VAL A 36 14.30 5.24 1.24
C VAL A 36 13.75 6.61 0.85
N ARG A 37 13.62 7.51 1.82
CA ARG A 37 13.18 8.90 1.57
C ARG A 37 14.13 9.65 0.65
N ILE A 38 15.44 9.43 0.80
CA ILE A 38 16.46 10.02 -0.07
C ILE A 38 16.28 9.56 -1.52
N VAL A 39 15.99 8.28 -1.74
CA VAL A 39 15.67 7.77 -3.09
C VAL A 39 14.45 8.46 -3.68
N CYS A 40 13.39 8.64 -2.88
CA CYS A 40 12.21 9.39 -3.32
C CYS A 40 12.56 10.81 -3.76
N GLN A 41 13.42 11.51 -3.00
CA GLN A 41 13.81 12.88 -3.30
C GLN A 41 14.67 13.02 -4.56
N GLN A 42 15.55 12.05 -4.79
CA GLN A 42 16.58 12.15 -5.83
C GLN A 42 16.17 11.50 -7.16
N GLU A 43 15.37 10.45 -7.11
CA GLU A 43 15.15 9.58 -8.27
C GLU A 43 13.66 9.42 -8.65
N CYS A 44 12.72 9.73 -7.75
CA CYS A 44 11.32 9.48 -8.02
C CYS A 44 10.61 10.71 -8.60
N GLU A 45 10.05 10.56 -9.79
CA GLU A 45 9.28 11.64 -10.45
C GLU A 45 8.02 12.04 -9.68
N ARG A 46 7.51 11.17 -8.82
CA ARG A 46 6.32 11.44 -8.01
C ARG A 46 6.57 12.25 -6.75
N TYR A 47 7.84 12.46 -6.40
CA TYR A 47 8.17 13.28 -5.23
C TYR A 47 7.59 14.70 -5.38
N GLY A 48 6.85 15.13 -4.37
CA GLY A 48 6.24 16.47 -4.37
C GLY A 48 5.04 16.62 -5.31
N THR A 49 4.44 15.53 -5.79
CA THR A 49 3.34 15.60 -6.78
C THR A 49 2.02 15.02 -6.28
N THR A 50 2.01 14.30 -5.16
CA THR A 50 0.80 13.67 -4.64
C THR A 50 0.72 13.73 -3.11
N TRP A 51 -0.49 13.62 -2.57
CA TRP A 51 -0.72 13.49 -1.13
C TRP A 51 -0.17 12.18 -0.56
N ALA A 52 0.00 11.17 -1.39
CA ALA A 52 0.51 9.85 -1.01
C ALA A 52 2.04 9.77 -0.97
N CYS A 53 2.73 10.75 -1.52
CA CYS A 53 4.19 10.79 -1.65
C CYS A 53 4.83 11.83 -0.73
N PRO A 54 6.13 11.69 -0.43
CA PRO A 54 6.86 12.75 0.26
C PRO A 54 6.87 14.06 -0.57
N PRO A 55 6.89 15.22 0.07
CA PRO A 55 6.84 15.44 1.52
C PRO A 55 5.43 15.39 2.12
N ALA A 56 4.38 15.38 1.30
CA ALA A 56 2.98 15.50 1.74
C ALA A 56 2.53 14.34 2.64
N VAL A 57 3.07 13.15 2.44
CA VAL A 57 2.75 11.96 3.25
C VAL A 57 3.18 12.08 4.72
N GLY A 58 4.00 13.06 5.03
CA GLY A 58 4.50 13.34 6.38
C GLY A 58 5.98 13.02 6.58
N THR A 59 6.47 13.33 7.77
CA THR A 59 7.83 13.00 8.20
C THR A 59 8.01 11.49 8.37
N LEU A 60 9.26 11.04 8.43
CA LEU A 60 9.56 9.62 8.71
C LEU A 60 8.94 9.16 10.03
N LYS A 61 9.01 10.00 11.06
CA LYS A 61 8.42 9.66 12.36
C LYS A 61 6.91 9.56 12.30
N GLU A 62 6.24 10.47 11.61
CA GLU A 62 4.78 10.41 11.43
C GLU A 62 4.35 9.16 10.66
N CYS A 63 5.10 8.79 9.62
CA CYS A 63 4.87 7.56 8.87
C CYS A 63 5.07 6.31 9.74
N GLU A 64 6.15 6.27 10.52
CA GLU A 64 6.44 5.17 11.44
C GLU A 64 5.38 5.05 12.52
N ASP A 65 5.02 6.15 13.17
CA ASP A 65 3.98 6.18 14.21
C ASP A 65 2.64 5.70 13.66
N ARG A 66 2.28 6.07 12.43
CA ARG A 66 1.08 5.59 11.78
C ARG A 66 1.09 4.08 11.55
N ILE A 67 2.20 3.54 11.02
CA ILE A 67 2.36 2.10 10.83
C ILE A 67 2.28 1.37 12.17
N HIS A 68 2.99 1.86 13.18
CA HIS A 68 3.07 1.24 14.50
C HIS A 68 1.79 1.40 15.34
N SER A 69 0.84 2.21 14.89
CA SER A 69 -0.49 2.31 15.51
C SER A 69 -1.39 1.10 15.20
N TYR A 70 -1.03 0.32 14.20
CA TYR A 70 -1.70 -0.94 13.86
C TYR A 70 -1.06 -2.12 14.59
N ASP A 71 -1.87 -3.17 14.83
CA ASP A 71 -1.40 -4.36 15.55
C ASP A 71 -0.66 -5.33 14.63
N ARG A 72 -1.19 -5.52 13.43
CA ARG A 72 -0.68 -6.51 12.47
C ARG A 72 -0.52 -5.90 11.07
N ALA A 73 0.42 -6.44 10.34
CA ALA A 73 0.56 -6.22 8.91
C ALA A 73 0.32 -7.51 8.14
N VAL A 74 -0.46 -7.42 7.08
CA VAL A 74 -0.61 -8.49 6.08
C VAL A 74 0.32 -8.17 4.93
N PHE A 75 1.25 -9.05 4.67
CA PHE A 75 2.14 -8.93 3.52
C PHE A 75 1.70 -9.94 2.47
N SER A 76 1.37 -9.45 1.28
CA SER A 76 1.06 -10.30 0.14
C SER A 76 2.04 -10.01 -0.99
N SER A 77 2.47 -11.04 -1.67
CA SER A 77 3.38 -10.95 -2.80
C SER A 77 2.75 -11.60 -4.00
N VAL A 78 2.73 -10.89 -5.09
CA VAL A 78 2.32 -11.41 -6.39
C VAL A 78 3.31 -10.92 -7.42
N ALA A 79 3.92 -11.77 -8.19
CA ALA A 79 4.29 -11.44 -9.56
C ALA A 79 4.80 -12.65 -10.32
N GLU A 80 4.29 -12.86 -11.48
CA GLU A 80 4.93 -13.66 -12.49
C GLU A 80 5.14 -12.78 -13.71
N VAL A 81 6.41 -12.49 -14.02
CA VAL A 81 6.79 -11.76 -15.22
C VAL A 81 7.72 -12.65 -16.05
N SER A 82 7.50 -12.71 -17.36
CA SER A 82 8.31 -13.51 -18.26
C SER A 82 9.66 -12.86 -18.57
N ASP A 83 9.71 -11.54 -18.55
CA ASP A 83 10.91 -10.77 -18.84
C ASP A 83 10.98 -9.53 -17.95
N ILE A 84 11.90 -9.54 -16.97
CA ILE A 84 12.14 -8.43 -16.05
C ILE A 84 12.66 -7.16 -16.73
N MET A 85 13.14 -7.26 -17.95
CA MET A 85 13.60 -6.12 -18.75
C MET A 85 12.46 -5.49 -19.57
N ASN A 86 11.31 -6.15 -19.64
CA ASN A 86 10.14 -5.60 -20.31
C ASN A 86 9.36 -4.69 -19.34
N MET A 87 9.61 -3.39 -19.46
CA MET A 87 8.98 -2.38 -18.59
C MET A 87 7.44 -2.36 -18.71
N GLU A 88 6.92 -2.59 -19.92
CA GLU A 88 5.47 -2.63 -20.15
C GLU A 88 4.82 -3.80 -19.41
N GLU A 89 5.43 -4.98 -19.47
CA GLU A 89 4.98 -6.16 -18.73
C GLU A 89 5.05 -5.91 -17.21
N MET A 90 6.14 -5.33 -16.72
CA MET A 90 6.29 -5.01 -15.31
C MET A 90 5.25 -3.99 -14.82
N LEU A 91 4.99 -2.94 -15.59
CA LEU A 91 3.97 -1.95 -15.25
C LEU A 91 2.55 -2.52 -15.30
N SER A 92 2.29 -3.50 -16.16
CA SER A 92 0.98 -4.16 -16.22
C SER A 92 0.62 -4.95 -14.96
N THR A 93 1.63 -5.44 -14.23
CA THR A 93 1.40 -6.15 -12.95
C THR A 93 0.89 -5.24 -11.86
N ARG A 94 1.14 -3.95 -11.97
CA ARG A 94 0.71 -2.93 -11.01
C ARG A 94 -0.81 -2.88 -10.86
N ASP A 95 -1.53 -2.78 -11.97
CA ASP A 95 -2.99 -2.64 -11.94
C ASP A 95 -3.65 -3.86 -11.29
N ALA A 96 -3.18 -5.06 -11.64
CA ALA A 96 -3.64 -6.29 -11.02
C ALA A 96 -3.34 -6.34 -9.51
N HIS A 97 -2.18 -5.84 -9.11
CA HIS A 97 -1.79 -5.78 -7.70
C HIS A 97 -2.63 -4.74 -6.92
N GLU A 98 -2.92 -3.60 -7.50
CA GLU A 98 -3.80 -2.59 -6.92
C GLU A 98 -5.23 -3.13 -6.72
N GLU A 99 -5.78 -3.84 -7.69
CA GLU A 99 -7.09 -4.51 -7.55
C GLU A 99 -7.09 -5.53 -6.43
N LEU A 100 -6.05 -6.36 -6.35
CA LEU A 100 -5.87 -7.33 -5.27
C LEU A 100 -5.77 -6.67 -3.90
N THR A 101 -4.96 -5.65 -3.77
CA THR A 101 -4.75 -4.92 -2.52
C THR A 101 -6.05 -4.27 -2.05
N THR A 102 -6.81 -3.70 -2.97
CA THR A 102 -8.14 -3.12 -2.68
C THR A 102 -9.11 -4.20 -2.21
N ALA A 103 -9.16 -5.35 -2.88
CA ALA A 103 -10.04 -6.45 -2.50
C ALA A 103 -9.72 -6.99 -1.11
N VAL A 104 -8.44 -7.15 -0.76
CA VAL A 104 -8.00 -7.57 0.57
C VAL A 104 -8.39 -6.53 1.63
N ALA A 105 -8.17 -5.25 1.36
CA ALA A 105 -8.55 -4.19 2.29
C ALA A 105 -10.07 -4.15 2.53
N GLU A 106 -10.87 -4.29 1.50
CA GLU A 106 -12.34 -4.34 1.61
C GLU A 106 -12.83 -5.57 2.38
N TYR A 107 -12.22 -6.73 2.12
CA TYR A 107 -12.52 -7.94 2.90
C TYR A 107 -12.25 -7.72 4.40
N LEU A 108 -11.08 -7.20 4.74
CA LEU A 108 -10.70 -6.94 6.13
C LEU A 108 -11.63 -5.94 6.81
N LYS A 109 -12.01 -4.87 6.10
CA LYS A 109 -13.01 -3.91 6.60
C LYS A 109 -14.37 -4.57 6.83
N GLY A 110 -14.79 -5.46 5.93
CA GLY A 110 -16.01 -6.25 6.09
C GLY A 110 -15.99 -7.17 7.31
N GLU A 111 -14.82 -7.67 7.70
CA GLU A 111 -14.62 -8.46 8.92
C GLU A 111 -14.47 -7.58 10.20
N GLY A 112 -14.55 -6.27 10.07
CA GLY A 112 -14.55 -5.31 11.20
C GLY A 112 -13.17 -4.75 11.55
N PHE A 113 -12.17 -4.93 10.69
CA PHE A 113 -10.84 -4.37 10.92
C PHE A 113 -10.71 -2.95 10.36
N ASP A 114 -10.01 -2.09 11.07
CA ASP A 114 -9.49 -0.85 10.53
C ASP A 114 -8.22 -1.13 9.72
N THR A 115 -8.14 -0.60 8.50
CA THR A 115 -7.06 -0.91 7.57
C THR A 115 -6.36 0.33 7.07
N PHE A 116 -5.06 0.23 6.93
CA PHE A 116 -4.21 1.19 6.24
C PHE A 116 -3.44 0.47 5.14
N THR A 117 -3.69 0.83 3.90
CA THR A 117 -3.10 0.19 2.74
C THR A 117 -1.83 0.92 2.31
N LEU A 118 -0.78 0.14 2.06
CA LEU A 118 0.42 0.59 1.37
C LEU A 118 0.46 -0.08 0.01
N SER A 119 0.62 0.70 -1.04
CA SER A 119 0.66 0.17 -2.41
C SER A 119 2.10 -0.03 -2.90
N THR A 120 2.24 -0.64 -4.07
CA THR A 120 3.55 -0.89 -4.68
C THR A 120 4.23 0.34 -5.23
N GLU A 121 3.46 1.38 -5.57
CA GLU A 121 4.00 2.65 -6.05
C GLU A 121 3.41 3.81 -5.27
N SER A 122 2.42 4.45 -5.80
CA SER A 122 1.70 5.52 -5.12
C SER A 122 0.27 5.58 -5.59
N CYS A 123 -0.57 6.27 -4.84
CA CYS A 123 -1.97 6.46 -5.17
C CYS A 123 -2.14 7.02 -6.60
N ASP A 124 -3.01 6.38 -7.37
CA ASP A 124 -3.31 6.71 -8.77
C ASP A 124 -4.82 6.83 -9.03
N ILE A 125 -5.59 7.13 -7.99
CA ILE A 125 -7.04 7.26 -8.09
C ILE A 125 -7.43 8.42 -9.00
N CYS A 126 -6.71 9.55 -8.91
CA CYS A 126 -6.95 10.73 -9.72
C CYS A 126 -5.93 10.79 -10.86
N LYS A 127 -6.37 11.15 -12.05
CA LYS A 127 -5.49 11.41 -13.19
C LYS A 127 -4.44 12.47 -12.87
N GLU A 128 -4.84 13.51 -12.12
CA GLU A 128 -3.97 14.53 -11.56
C GLU A 128 -4.34 14.72 -10.09
N CYS A 129 -3.37 14.58 -9.20
CA CYS A 129 -3.61 14.73 -7.77
C CYS A 129 -3.94 16.18 -7.40
N ALA A 130 -4.92 16.36 -6.53
CA ALA A 130 -5.31 17.67 -6.00
C ALA A 130 -4.15 18.42 -5.30
N TYR A 131 -3.14 17.68 -4.82
CA TYR A 131 -1.93 18.23 -4.23
C TYR A 131 -1.25 19.27 -5.14
N LEU A 132 -1.20 19.02 -6.45
CA LEU A 132 -0.58 19.93 -7.42
C LEU A 132 -1.28 21.29 -7.52
N LYS A 133 -2.54 21.35 -7.10
CA LYS A 133 -3.33 22.59 -7.05
C LYS A 133 -3.41 23.21 -5.66
N GLY A 134 -2.73 22.61 -4.68
CA GLY A 134 -2.81 23.02 -3.29
C GLY A 134 -4.17 22.73 -2.64
N GLU A 135 -4.96 21.82 -3.21
CA GLU A 135 -6.28 21.43 -2.73
C GLU A 135 -6.22 20.13 -1.91
N PRO A 136 -7.14 19.94 -0.95
CA PRO A 136 -7.23 18.70 -0.20
C PRO A 136 -7.46 17.48 -1.10
N CYS A 137 -7.06 16.29 -0.61
CA CYS A 137 -7.34 15.04 -1.30
C CYS A 137 -8.84 14.85 -1.52
N ARG A 138 -9.22 14.49 -2.76
CA ARG A 138 -10.63 14.23 -3.12
C ARG A 138 -11.17 12.92 -2.58
N HIS A 139 -10.27 11.99 -2.24
CA HIS A 139 -10.61 10.62 -1.80
C HIS A 139 -9.78 10.22 -0.57
N PRO A 140 -9.89 10.97 0.56
CA PRO A 140 -9.03 10.73 1.72
C PRO A 140 -9.20 9.33 2.32
N GLU A 141 -10.39 8.74 2.18
CA GLU A 141 -10.71 7.39 2.66
C GLU A 141 -10.13 6.26 1.79
N ARG A 142 -9.69 6.59 0.59
CA ARG A 142 -9.14 5.65 -0.40
C ARG A 142 -7.69 5.94 -0.77
N MET A 143 -7.20 7.11 -0.40
CA MET A 143 -5.81 7.49 -0.64
C MET A 143 -4.87 6.51 0.07
N HIS A 144 -3.89 6.02 -0.65
CA HIS A 144 -2.90 5.08 -0.12
C HIS A 144 -1.49 5.43 -0.62
N PRO A 145 -0.53 5.48 0.30
CA PRO A 145 0.88 5.66 -0.03
C PRO A 145 1.47 4.50 -0.80
#